data_67a475490265c1baf799a97b01ae3fa9
#
_entry.id   67a475490265c1baf799a97b01ae3fa9
#
_cell.length_a   1.000
_cell.length_b   1.000
_cell.length_c   1.000
_cell.angle_alpha   90.00
_cell.angle_beta   90.00
_cell.angle_gamma   90.00
#
_symmetry.space_group_name_H-M   'P 1'
#
loop_
_entity.id
_entity.type
_entity.pdbx_description
1 polymer ?
#
loop_
_entity_poly.entity_id
_entity_poly.type
_entity_poly.pdbx_seq_one_letter_code
_entity_poly.pdbx_strand_id
1 'polypeptide(L)'
;MKSRWKKYLAAGVLTAGVLSRTGCHGAKEEKNFELPDTFDTSKNYELTFWAKNDTNKTQTDIYKKAISDFEALYPNITVNLKLYTDYGKIYNDVITNIATDTTPNVCITYPDHIATYLTGKDTVVPLDELLTDETYGLGGSGLAFDSPTEEEIIPQFLPECSIEGHYYALPFMRSTEACY
;
A
#
# COMPACT_ATOMS: atom_id res chain seq x y z
N MET A 1 43.71 -21.71 -48.67
CA MET A 1 43.84 -21.18 -47.31
C MET A 1 42.84 -20.02 -46.97
N LYS A 2 41.69 -19.91 -47.67
CA LYS A 2 40.72 -18.78 -47.52
C LYS A 2 39.34 -19.21 -46.98
N SER A 3 39.12 -20.53 -46.67
CA SER A 3 37.78 -21.02 -46.30
C SER A 3 37.55 -21.18 -44.78
N ARG A 4 38.61 -21.21 -43.99
CA ARG A 4 38.47 -21.48 -42.52
C ARG A 4 38.18 -20.22 -41.69
N TRP A 5 38.54 -19.04 -42.14
CA TRP A 5 38.32 -17.77 -41.46
C TRP A 5 36.86 -17.31 -41.46
N LYS A 6 36.12 -17.63 -42.54
CA LYS A 6 34.69 -17.29 -42.63
C LYS A 6 33.80 -18.06 -41.61
N LYS A 7 34.26 -19.25 -41.17
CA LYS A 7 33.51 -20.04 -40.16
C LYS A 7 33.66 -19.49 -38.73
N TYR A 8 34.77 -18.85 -38.42
CA TYR A 8 35.00 -18.25 -37.09
C TYR A 8 34.36 -16.86 -36.96
N LEU A 9 34.20 -16.12 -38.05
CA LEU A 9 33.47 -14.85 -38.06
C LEU A 9 31.96 -15.07 -37.89
N ALA A 10 31.40 -16.12 -38.44
CA ALA A 10 29.98 -16.47 -38.25
C ALA A 10 29.67 -16.96 -36.82
N ALA A 11 30.60 -17.66 -36.18
CA ALA A 11 30.46 -18.10 -34.81
C ALA A 11 30.60 -16.97 -33.79
N GLY A 12 31.48 -15.98 -34.09
CA GLY A 12 31.68 -14.81 -33.23
C GLY A 12 30.49 -13.84 -33.21
N VAL A 13 29.76 -13.71 -34.30
CA VAL A 13 28.57 -12.86 -34.39
C VAL A 13 27.35 -13.49 -33.71
N LEU A 14 27.27 -14.83 -33.72
CA LEU A 14 26.18 -15.55 -33.03
C LEU A 14 26.33 -15.55 -31.49
N THR A 15 27.56 -15.54 -30.98
CA THR A 15 27.79 -15.45 -29.52
C THR A 15 27.65 -14.04 -28.96
N ALA A 16 27.91 -12.99 -29.75
CA ALA A 16 27.63 -11.62 -29.31
C ALA A 16 26.15 -11.26 -29.30
N GLY A 17 25.33 -11.94 -30.12
CA GLY A 17 23.87 -11.73 -30.16
C GLY A 17 23.07 -12.37 -29.01
N VAL A 18 23.67 -13.32 -28.26
CA VAL A 18 23.01 -14.02 -27.17
C VAL A 18 23.31 -13.35 -25.81
N LEU A 19 24.37 -12.58 -25.68
CA LEU A 19 24.74 -11.88 -24.43
C LEU A 19 24.07 -10.52 -24.25
N SER A 20 23.31 -10.01 -25.22
CA SER A 20 22.60 -8.72 -25.11
C SER A 20 21.12 -8.82 -24.74
N ARG A 21 20.65 -10.01 -24.30
CA ARG A 21 19.26 -10.21 -23.87
C ARG A 21 19.07 -10.43 -22.37
N THR A 22 20.09 -10.21 -21.56
CA THR A 22 19.98 -10.25 -20.09
C THR A 22 20.08 -8.87 -19.49
N GLY A 23 19.26 -7.94 -19.93
CA GLY A 23 19.26 -6.56 -19.46
C GLY A 23 17.95 -5.82 -19.69
N CYS A 24 16.84 -6.54 -19.85
CA CYS A 24 15.52 -5.94 -19.64
C CYS A 24 14.93 -6.61 -18.40
N HIS A 25 15.11 -6.00 -17.24
CA HIS A 25 14.03 -6.06 -16.26
C HIS A 25 12.81 -5.53 -17.01
N GLY A 26 11.90 -6.43 -17.37
CA GLY A 26 10.64 -6.06 -17.98
C GLY A 26 10.02 -4.98 -17.11
N ALA A 27 9.58 -3.90 -17.72
CA ALA A 27 8.70 -2.96 -17.05
C ALA A 27 7.60 -3.84 -16.43
N LYS A 28 7.50 -3.85 -15.08
CA LYS A 28 6.35 -4.47 -14.41
C LYS A 28 5.14 -3.81 -15.04
N GLU A 29 4.20 -4.59 -15.53
CA GLU A 29 2.91 -4.07 -15.98
C GLU A 29 2.34 -3.21 -14.86
N GLU A 30 1.74 -2.07 -15.22
CA GLU A 30 1.01 -1.27 -14.25
C GLU A 30 -0.13 -2.12 -13.74
N LYS A 31 -0.08 -2.46 -12.46
CA LYS A 31 -1.22 -3.03 -11.77
C LYS A 31 -2.15 -1.85 -11.50
N ASN A 32 -3.09 -1.60 -12.39
CA ASN A 32 -4.18 -0.70 -12.09
C ASN A 32 -4.98 -1.32 -10.95
N PHE A 33 -5.24 -0.54 -9.89
CA PHE A 33 -6.17 -0.95 -8.86
C PHE A 33 -7.58 -0.97 -9.48
N GLU A 34 -8.21 -2.12 -9.41
CA GLU A 34 -9.61 -2.29 -9.78
C GLU A 34 -10.39 -2.69 -8.53
N LEU A 35 -11.41 -1.91 -8.20
CA LEU A 35 -12.32 -2.25 -7.12
C LEU A 35 -13.16 -3.45 -7.54
N PRO A 36 -13.15 -4.58 -6.81
CA PRO A 36 -13.97 -5.73 -7.17
C PRO A 36 -15.44 -5.45 -6.89
N ASP A 37 -16.33 -5.92 -7.78
CA ASP A 37 -17.79 -5.80 -7.61
C ASP A 37 -18.29 -6.46 -6.32
N THR A 38 -17.60 -7.50 -5.86
CA THR A 38 -17.97 -8.25 -4.65
C THR A 38 -16.74 -8.73 -3.89
N PHE A 39 -16.82 -8.70 -2.57
CA PHE A 39 -15.83 -9.31 -1.71
C PHE A 39 -16.01 -10.83 -1.64
N ASP A 40 -14.98 -11.58 -1.99
CA ASP A 40 -15.02 -13.06 -2.01
C ASP A 40 -14.81 -13.63 -0.60
N THR A 41 -15.89 -13.91 0.11
CA THR A 41 -15.86 -14.47 1.47
C THR A 41 -15.45 -15.95 1.52
N SER A 42 -15.30 -16.62 0.40
CA SER A 42 -14.84 -18.02 0.34
C SER A 42 -13.32 -18.17 0.48
N LYS A 43 -12.59 -17.08 0.33
CA LYS A 43 -11.13 -17.02 0.46
C LYS A 43 -10.71 -16.50 1.81
N ASN A 44 -9.57 -16.99 2.30
CA ASN A 44 -8.91 -16.42 3.47
C ASN A 44 -7.91 -15.36 3.03
N TYR A 45 -7.87 -14.25 3.78
CA TYR A 45 -6.97 -13.12 3.54
C TYR A 45 -6.12 -12.86 4.78
N GLU A 46 -4.84 -12.61 4.55
CA GLU A 46 -3.93 -12.13 5.59
C GLU A 46 -3.54 -10.69 5.25
N LEU A 47 -3.84 -9.77 6.14
CA LEU A 47 -3.49 -8.36 6.02
C LEU A 47 -2.40 -8.01 7.03
N THR A 48 -1.53 -7.08 6.65
CA THR A 48 -0.53 -6.50 7.54
C THR A 48 -0.90 -5.05 7.83
N PHE A 49 -0.96 -4.71 9.12
CA PHE A 49 -1.20 -3.36 9.59
C PHE A 49 -0.01 -2.85 10.39
N TRP A 50 0.65 -1.79 9.92
CA TRP A 50 1.78 -1.17 10.58
C TRP A 50 1.34 0.10 11.27
N ALA A 51 1.47 0.14 12.59
CA ALA A 51 1.02 1.25 13.42
C ALA A 51 2.11 1.72 14.39
N LYS A 52 2.09 3.01 14.69
CA LYS A 52 2.87 3.55 15.80
C LYS A 52 2.08 3.33 17.09
N ASN A 53 2.75 2.82 18.12
CA ASN A 53 2.26 2.96 19.47
C ASN A 53 3.05 4.05 20.19
N ASP A 54 2.37 4.90 20.90
CA ASP A 54 3.01 5.67 21.96
C ASP A 54 3.38 4.72 23.10
N THR A 55 4.24 5.16 24.00
CA THR A 55 4.59 4.39 25.20
C THR A 55 3.37 4.04 26.06
N ASN A 56 2.21 4.53 25.67
CA ASN A 56 0.93 4.29 26.32
C ASN A 56 0.33 2.95 25.86
N LYS A 57 0.21 2.01 26.80
CA LYS A 57 -0.41 0.71 26.56
C LYS A 57 -1.84 0.80 26.02
N THR A 58 -2.59 1.86 26.37
CA THR A 58 -3.98 2.06 25.96
C THR A 58 -4.13 2.10 24.43
N GLN A 59 -3.24 2.75 23.72
CA GLN A 59 -3.29 2.80 22.25
C GLN A 59 -3.11 1.41 21.62
N THR A 60 -2.18 0.63 22.14
CA THR A 60 -1.98 -0.77 21.70
C THR A 60 -3.21 -1.61 21.93
N ASP A 61 -3.85 -1.46 23.10
CA ASP A 61 -5.06 -2.22 23.42
C ASP A 61 -6.24 -1.80 22.52
N ILE A 62 -6.35 -0.52 22.15
CA ILE A 62 -7.34 -0.03 21.17
C ILE A 62 -7.14 -0.68 19.80
N TYR A 63 -5.91 -0.72 19.27
CA TYR A 63 -5.64 -1.38 17.98
C TYR A 63 -6.00 -2.86 18.02
N LYS A 64 -5.59 -3.57 19.07
CA LYS A 64 -5.89 -5.00 19.22
C LYS A 64 -7.39 -5.26 19.33
N LYS A 65 -8.11 -4.39 20.05
CA LYS A 65 -9.57 -4.51 20.15
C LYS A 65 -10.23 -4.26 18.80
N ALA A 66 -9.85 -3.21 18.09
CA ALA A 66 -10.40 -2.91 16.77
C ALA A 66 -10.15 -4.04 15.77
N ILE A 67 -8.95 -4.64 15.77
CA ILE A 67 -8.63 -5.82 14.95
C ILE A 67 -9.52 -7.00 15.34
N SER A 68 -9.64 -7.31 16.62
CA SER A 68 -10.49 -8.41 17.09
C SER A 68 -11.97 -8.23 16.72
N ASP A 69 -12.49 -6.99 16.83
CA ASP A 69 -13.85 -6.67 16.43
C ASP A 69 -14.03 -6.82 14.91
N PHE A 70 -13.05 -6.39 14.11
CA PHE A 70 -13.06 -6.53 12.66
C PHE A 70 -13.01 -8.00 12.23
N GLU A 71 -12.11 -8.80 12.79
CA GLU A 71 -12.00 -10.23 12.48
C GLU A 71 -13.25 -11.02 12.91
N ALA A 72 -13.96 -10.56 13.94
CA ALA A 72 -15.25 -11.16 14.33
C ALA A 72 -16.34 -10.91 13.27
N LEU A 73 -16.31 -9.78 12.57
CA LEU A 73 -17.22 -9.44 11.49
C LEU A 73 -16.83 -10.13 10.17
N TYR A 74 -15.53 -10.29 9.94
CA TYR A 74 -14.95 -10.90 8.73
C TYR A 74 -14.03 -12.07 9.09
N PRO A 75 -14.59 -13.25 9.46
CA PRO A 75 -13.80 -14.36 9.99
C PRO A 75 -12.84 -15.02 8.99
N ASN A 76 -12.94 -14.65 7.73
CA ASN A 76 -12.02 -15.05 6.65
C ASN A 76 -10.84 -14.08 6.47
N ILE A 77 -10.74 -13.02 7.29
CA ILE A 77 -9.65 -12.06 7.28
C ILE A 77 -8.87 -12.16 8.59
N THR A 78 -7.54 -12.23 8.49
CA THR A 78 -6.63 -12.12 9.64
C THR A 78 -5.78 -10.87 9.49
N VAL A 79 -5.65 -10.07 10.55
CA VAL A 79 -4.87 -8.82 10.54
C VAL A 79 -3.62 -8.95 11.43
N ASN A 80 -2.47 -8.97 10.81
CA ASN A 80 -1.18 -9.01 11.49
C ASN A 80 -0.70 -7.60 11.85
N LEU A 81 -0.80 -7.24 13.13
CA LEU A 81 -0.38 -5.94 13.65
C LEU A 81 1.12 -5.91 13.91
N LYS A 82 1.83 -4.96 13.30
CA LYS A 82 3.23 -4.63 13.62
C LYS A 82 3.29 -3.23 14.24
N LEU A 83 3.83 -3.14 15.46
CA LEU A 83 3.95 -1.90 16.20
C LEU A 83 5.36 -1.32 16.10
N TYR A 84 5.41 -0.01 15.90
CA TYR A 84 6.63 0.77 15.79
C TYR A 84 6.70 1.82 16.89
N THR A 85 7.89 2.23 17.26
CA THR A 85 8.11 3.25 18.29
C THR A 85 7.98 4.68 17.76
N ASP A 86 8.17 4.89 16.45
CA ASP A 86 8.06 6.19 15.81
C ASP A 86 7.70 6.07 14.32
N TYR A 87 7.18 7.18 13.74
CA TYR A 87 6.78 7.22 12.32
C TYR A 87 7.96 7.15 11.35
N GLY A 88 9.14 7.62 11.75
CA GLY A 88 10.35 7.54 10.91
C GLY A 88 10.78 6.10 10.67
N LYS A 89 10.57 5.20 11.64
CA LYS A 89 10.83 3.76 11.44
C LYS A 89 9.83 3.13 10.48
N ILE A 90 8.53 3.48 10.58
CA ILE A 90 7.54 3.03 9.60
C ILE A 90 7.94 3.50 8.21
N TYR A 91 8.29 4.80 8.06
CA TYR A 91 8.72 5.39 6.79
C TYR A 91 9.90 4.65 6.17
N ASN A 92 10.97 4.44 6.94
CA ASN A 92 12.17 3.76 6.46
C ASN A 92 11.90 2.30 6.08
N ASP A 93 11.09 1.59 6.88
CA ASP A 93 10.73 0.21 6.58
C ASP A 93 9.86 0.14 5.32
N VAL A 94 8.87 1.03 5.13
CA VAL A 94 8.07 1.06 3.90
C VAL A 94 8.97 1.25 2.69
N ILE A 95 9.86 2.25 2.68
CA ILE A 95 10.79 2.50 1.57
C ILE A 95 11.66 1.27 1.27
N THR A 96 12.18 0.63 2.31
CA THR A 96 13.01 -0.57 2.14
C THR A 96 12.20 -1.72 1.53
N ASN A 97 10.95 -1.88 1.93
CA ASN A 97 10.08 -2.95 1.47
C ASN A 97 9.47 -2.70 0.08
N ILE A 98 9.45 -1.45 -0.42
CA ILE A 98 9.08 -1.14 -1.80
C ILE A 98 9.98 -1.91 -2.79
N ALA A 99 11.28 -1.94 -2.52
CA ALA A 99 12.23 -2.62 -3.40
C ALA A 99 12.06 -4.15 -3.46
N THR A 100 11.44 -4.73 -2.45
CA THR A 100 11.22 -6.18 -2.31
C THR A 100 9.78 -6.62 -2.52
N ASP A 101 8.86 -5.69 -2.79
CA ASP A 101 7.42 -5.94 -2.94
C ASP A 101 6.80 -6.59 -1.69
N THR A 102 7.21 -6.12 -0.50
CA THR A 102 6.77 -6.62 0.80
C THR A 102 6.24 -5.51 1.71
N THR A 103 5.70 -4.45 1.10
CA THR A 103 5.04 -3.35 1.81
C THR A 103 3.81 -3.83 2.58
N PRO A 104 3.42 -3.15 3.68
CA PRO A 104 2.20 -3.50 4.40
C PRO A 104 0.95 -3.21 3.56
N ASN A 105 -0.15 -3.90 3.85
CA ASN A 105 -1.45 -3.59 3.26
C ASN A 105 -1.99 -2.25 3.76
N VAL A 106 -1.78 -1.95 5.04
CA VAL A 106 -2.19 -0.68 5.67
C VAL A 106 -1.09 -0.20 6.60
N CYS A 107 -0.78 1.08 6.57
CA CYS A 107 0.10 1.69 7.58
C CYS A 107 -0.39 3.07 8.01
N ILE A 108 -0.09 3.44 9.24
CA ILE A 108 -0.25 4.81 9.72
C ILE A 108 1.02 5.58 9.35
N THR A 109 0.86 6.71 8.67
CA THR A 109 1.98 7.51 8.18
C THR A 109 1.66 8.99 8.20
N TYR A 110 2.66 9.85 7.97
CA TYR A 110 2.41 11.27 7.71
C TYR A 110 2.05 11.49 6.22
N PRO A 111 1.21 12.49 5.90
CA PRO A 111 0.81 12.78 4.53
C PRO A 111 1.99 13.04 3.59
N ASP A 112 3.02 13.76 4.04
CA ASP A 112 4.23 14.07 3.27
C ASP A 112 5.08 12.82 2.92
N HIS A 113 4.99 11.76 3.71
CA HIS A 113 5.66 10.49 3.41
C HIS A 113 5.07 9.79 2.17
N ILE A 114 3.78 9.99 1.88
CA ILE A 114 3.09 9.35 0.77
C ILE A 114 3.74 9.71 -0.56
N ALA A 115 4.16 10.97 -0.75
CA ALA A 115 4.86 11.41 -1.95
C ALA A 115 6.12 10.56 -2.25
N THR A 116 6.85 10.17 -1.20
CA THR A 116 8.00 9.27 -1.36
C THR A 116 7.57 7.84 -1.70
N TYR A 117 6.49 7.34 -1.11
CA TYR A 117 5.99 5.99 -1.41
C TYR A 117 5.52 5.86 -2.86
N LEU A 118 4.96 6.92 -3.43
CA LEU A 118 4.53 6.99 -4.83
C LEU A 118 5.69 6.94 -5.83
N THR A 119 6.95 7.08 -5.39
CA THR A 119 8.11 6.84 -6.26
C THR A 119 8.29 5.36 -6.61
N GLY A 120 7.73 4.47 -5.77
CA GLY A 120 7.59 3.05 -6.09
C GLY A 120 6.41 2.83 -7.04
N LYS A 121 6.61 1.99 -8.05
CA LYS A 121 5.53 1.66 -8.99
C LYS A 121 4.46 0.84 -8.28
N ASP A 122 3.19 1.23 -8.38
CA ASP A 122 2.02 0.54 -7.83
C ASP A 122 2.12 0.23 -6.32
N THR A 123 2.76 1.12 -5.56
CA THR A 123 3.02 0.93 -4.13
C THR A 123 1.87 1.41 -3.27
N VAL A 124 1.21 2.49 -3.66
CA VAL A 124 0.09 3.08 -2.93
C VAL A 124 -1.14 3.07 -3.80
N VAL A 125 -2.23 2.55 -3.25
CA VAL A 125 -3.52 2.47 -3.95
C VAL A 125 -4.21 3.83 -3.93
N PRO A 126 -4.64 4.39 -5.08
CA PRO A 126 -5.53 5.54 -5.11
C PRO A 126 -6.90 5.15 -4.52
N LEU A 127 -7.45 6.00 -3.67
CA LEU A 127 -8.69 5.70 -2.93
C LEU A 127 -9.93 6.38 -3.55
N ASP A 128 -9.78 7.14 -4.63
CA ASP A 128 -10.85 7.98 -5.19
C ASP A 128 -12.12 7.16 -5.48
N GLU A 129 -11.99 6.05 -6.18
CA GLU A 129 -13.11 5.16 -6.51
C GLU A 129 -13.66 4.47 -5.25
N LEU A 130 -12.77 4.00 -4.37
CA LEU A 130 -13.18 3.31 -3.14
C LEU A 130 -13.94 4.26 -2.20
N LEU A 131 -13.50 5.50 -2.04
CA LEU A 131 -14.15 6.45 -1.11
C LEU A 131 -15.58 6.75 -1.49
N THR A 132 -15.91 6.75 -2.78
CA THR A 132 -17.23 7.06 -3.33
C THR A 132 -18.06 5.83 -3.67
N ASP A 133 -17.52 4.61 -3.45
CA ASP A 133 -18.24 3.38 -3.74
C ASP A 133 -19.42 3.19 -2.77
N GLU A 134 -20.61 2.95 -3.30
CA GLU A 134 -21.85 2.82 -2.52
C GLU A 134 -21.87 1.56 -1.61
N THR A 135 -21.02 0.59 -1.93
CA THR A 135 -20.99 -0.71 -1.22
C THR A 135 -19.89 -0.73 -0.15
N TYR A 136 -18.67 -0.34 -0.52
CA TYR A 136 -17.48 -0.49 0.33
C TYR A 136 -16.84 0.84 0.72
N GLY A 137 -17.33 1.95 0.22
CA GLY A 137 -16.82 3.29 0.51
C GLY A 137 -17.28 3.85 1.85
N LEU A 138 -17.15 5.16 1.99
CA LEU A 138 -17.62 5.87 3.18
C LEU A 138 -19.15 5.79 3.29
N GLY A 139 -19.64 5.28 4.42
CA GLY A 139 -21.08 5.00 4.62
C GLY A 139 -21.60 3.85 3.77
N GLY A 140 -20.73 3.01 3.21
CA GLY A 140 -21.07 1.94 2.27
C GLY A 140 -22.02 0.89 2.86
N SER A 141 -23.01 0.48 2.06
CA SER A 141 -24.09 -0.43 2.47
C SER A 141 -23.66 -1.90 2.60
N GLY A 142 -22.52 -2.28 1.99
CA GLY A 142 -21.97 -3.65 2.02
C GLY A 142 -21.05 -3.94 3.19
N LEU A 143 -20.75 -2.94 4.04
CA LEU A 143 -19.90 -3.11 5.19
C LEU A 143 -20.68 -3.74 6.36
N ALA A 144 -20.03 -4.64 7.09
CA ALA A 144 -20.62 -5.30 8.27
C ALA A 144 -20.55 -4.44 9.54
N PHE A 145 -20.07 -3.22 9.44
CA PHE A 145 -19.96 -2.25 10.54
C PHE A 145 -20.46 -0.88 10.08
N ASP A 146 -20.78 -0.04 11.06
CA ASP A 146 -21.18 1.35 10.82
C ASP A 146 -19.94 2.16 10.42
N SER A 147 -19.73 2.33 9.12
CA SER A 147 -18.59 3.05 8.56
C SER A 147 -18.83 4.56 8.67
N PRO A 148 -17.79 5.36 8.93
CA PRO A 148 -17.94 6.81 8.91
C PRO A 148 -18.40 7.29 7.53
N THR A 149 -19.27 8.28 7.51
CA THR A 149 -19.68 8.97 6.30
C THR A 149 -18.68 10.09 5.95
N GLU A 150 -18.78 10.62 4.73
CA GLU A 150 -17.91 11.73 4.32
C GLU A 150 -18.09 12.96 5.22
N GLU A 151 -19.31 13.24 5.69
CA GLU A 151 -19.61 14.37 6.58
C GLU A 151 -18.97 14.24 7.98
N GLU A 152 -18.66 13.02 8.41
CA GLU A 152 -17.99 12.77 9.69
C GLU A 152 -16.49 12.98 9.62
N ILE A 153 -15.91 13.03 8.41
CA ILE A 153 -14.52 13.36 8.20
C ILE A 153 -14.38 14.89 8.22
N ILE A 154 -13.50 15.40 9.07
CA ILE A 154 -13.24 16.85 9.15
C ILE A 154 -12.70 17.33 7.79
N PRO A 155 -13.45 18.20 7.05
CA PRO A 155 -13.12 18.55 5.67
C PRO A 155 -11.75 19.19 5.50
N GLN A 156 -11.22 19.86 6.55
CA GLN A 156 -9.92 20.50 6.52
C GLN A 156 -8.75 19.51 6.48
N PHE A 157 -8.95 18.26 6.89
CA PHE A 157 -7.88 17.27 6.97
C PHE A 157 -7.80 16.36 5.74
N LEU A 158 -8.90 16.19 5.02
CA LEU A 158 -8.96 15.32 3.86
C LEU A 158 -8.02 15.80 2.71
N PRO A 159 -7.94 17.10 2.38
CA PRO A 159 -7.04 17.57 1.33
C PRO A 159 -5.55 17.27 1.57
N GLU A 160 -5.13 17.15 2.83
CA GLU A 160 -3.75 16.79 3.16
C GLU A 160 -3.37 15.35 2.75
N CYS A 161 -4.37 14.50 2.53
CA CYS A 161 -4.22 13.12 2.07
C CYS A 161 -4.22 13.01 0.54
N SER A 162 -4.29 14.15 -0.18
CA SER A 162 -4.33 14.21 -1.64
C SER A 162 -2.98 14.64 -2.21
N ILE A 163 -2.56 13.98 -3.28
CA ILE A 163 -1.39 14.33 -4.08
C ILE A 163 -1.82 14.35 -5.56
N GLU A 164 -1.52 15.43 -6.26
CA GLU A 164 -1.89 15.63 -7.67
C GLU A 164 -3.39 15.42 -7.96
N GLY A 165 -4.24 15.67 -6.95
CA GLY A 165 -5.70 15.57 -7.08
C GLY A 165 -6.28 14.19 -6.79
N HIS A 166 -5.46 13.22 -6.40
CA HIS A 166 -5.89 11.88 -6.01
C HIS A 166 -5.70 11.64 -4.52
N TYR A 167 -6.65 10.98 -3.88
CA TYR A 167 -6.57 10.59 -2.47
C TYR A 167 -5.83 9.27 -2.31
N TYR A 168 -4.84 9.23 -1.41
CA TYR A 168 -4.04 8.04 -1.12
C TYR A 168 -4.11 7.61 0.34
N ALA A 169 -4.80 8.36 1.17
CA ALA A 169 -4.99 8.06 2.58
C ALA A 169 -6.28 8.68 3.11
N LEU A 170 -6.64 8.28 4.33
CA LEU A 170 -7.67 8.93 5.13
C LEU A 170 -7.04 9.55 6.39
N PRO A 171 -7.54 10.70 6.87
CA PRO A 171 -7.09 11.28 8.12
C PRO A 171 -7.49 10.35 9.29
N PHE A 172 -6.51 10.00 10.13
CA PHE A 172 -6.73 9.11 11.27
C PHE A 172 -6.54 9.82 12.61
N MET A 173 -5.39 10.45 12.82
CA MET A 173 -5.10 11.20 14.04
C MET A 173 -4.40 12.52 13.69
N ARG A 174 -4.81 13.61 14.34
CA ARG A 174 -4.21 14.93 14.15
C ARG A 174 -3.84 15.52 15.51
N SER A 175 -2.57 15.96 15.64
CA SER A 175 -2.12 16.69 16.80
C SER A 175 -2.20 18.19 16.55
N THR A 176 -2.53 18.96 17.59
CA THR A 176 -2.50 20.43 17.57
C THR A 176 -1.62 20.90 18.72
N GLU A 177 -0.71 21.82 18.43
CA GLU A 177 0.06 22.53 19.45
C GLU A 177 -0.66 23.84 19.77
N ALA A 178 -0.83 24.12 21.05
CA ALA A 178 -1.38 25.39 21.54
C ALA A 178 -0.37 26.05 22.47
N CYS A 179 -0.07 27.33 22.23
CA CYS A 179 0.68 28.15 23.16
C CYS A 179 -0.29 28.76 24.17
N TYR A 180 -0.02 28.61 25.47
CA TYR A 180 -0.76 29.18 26.59
C TYR A 180 0.02 30.37 27.16
#